data_1e575e598ee45e6cce5515c6de203f3f
#
_entry.id   1e575e598ee45e6cce5515c6de203f3f
#
_cell.length_a   1.000
_cell.length_b   1.000
_cell.length_c   1.000
_cell.angle_alpha   90.00
_cell.angle_beta   90.00
_cell.angle_gamma   90.00
#
_symmetry.space_group_name_H-M   'P 1'
#
loop_
_entity.id
_entity.type
_entity.pdbx_description
1 polymer ?
#
loop_
_entity_poly.entity_id
_entity_poly.type
_entity_poly.pdbx_seq_one_letter_code
_entity_poly.pdbx_strand_id
1 'polypeptide(L)'
;DAITMVSDGTCTPNISSFNGGSGFAGRNLILNGEFVIDQRMGGSATAITPTGGVDYTCDMWHESNYGGEAARITFQQRSGDTPTPNYRQAIRLDVTTAMGTPSGNNWMGFSQFIESQNIKFLGHGTSSAKPITLQFWIKSTKTGTATVGITRSDANREYLAEYTINQSDTWEFKTITFPGDTSGAEAAGDNGRGFAIYFCLFAGSTRHGTLNNWRTYPGNYYGASANQVNLLDSTSNFVLFAGVQLEVGNIATPFEHKTFSDNLRDCQRYYYQVGGQTNDGQPDEPYGVLLPMAMNATATRVKGVLTHPVPMRTGPSVSGGGSGACLCQCGDVSSSTVLVYQAIWTASNTARPVSYTHLRAHETLL
;
A
#
# COMPACT_ATOMS: atom_id res chain seq x y z
N ASP A 1 3.09 -29.45 20.29
CA ASP A 1 2.14 -28.42 20.68
C ASP A 1 1.76 -28.67 22.13
N ALA A 2 2.49 -28.06 23.06
CA ALA A 2 2.26 -28.24 24.50
C ALA A 2 1.35 -27.11 25.00
N ILE A 3 0.21 -27.50 25.55
CA ILE A 3 -0.55 -26.65 26.45
C ILE A 3 0.21 -26.66 27.77
N THR A 4 0.84 -25.55 28.13
CA THR A 4 1.49 -25.43 29.43
C THR A 4 0.45 -24.95 30.45
N MET A 5 0.14 -25.78 31.40
CA MET A 5 -0.63 -25.41 32.58
C MET A 5 0.35 -24.92 33.66
N VAL A 6 0.18 -23.68 34.10
CA VAL A 6 0.94 -23.15 35.24
C VAL A 6 0.21 -23.43 36.57
N SER A 7 0.93 -23.43 37.68
CA SER A 7 0.44 -23.86 38.99
C SER A 7 -0.71 -23.03 39.56
N ASP A 8 -1.02 -21.89 38.98
CA ASP A 8 -2.15 -21.03 39.33
C ASP A 8 -3.45 -21.36 38.59
N GLY A 9 -3.44 -22.41 37.75
CA GLY A 9 -4.58 -22.81 36.95
C GLY A 9 -4.71 -22.05 35.63
N THR A 10 -3.78 -21.13 35.31
CA THR A 10 -3.78 -20.42 34.01
C THR A 10 -3.31 -21.34 32.92
N CYS A 11 -4.10 -21.50 31.89
CA CYS A 11 -3.74 -22.20 30.67
C CYS A 11 -3.35 -21.17 29.61
N THR A 12 -2.08 -21.16 29.21
CA THR A 12 -1.64 -20.34 28.10
C THR A 12 -1.41 -21.25 26.90
N PRO A 13 -2.40 -21.43 26.01
CA PRO A 13 -2.21 -22.21 24.82
C PRO A 13 -1.35 -21.39 23.84
N ASN A 14 -0.17 -21.90 23.52
CA ASN A 14 0.60 -21.40 22.41
C ASN A 14 0.06 -22.03 21.13
N ILE A 15 -1.11 -21.55 20.68
CA ILE A 15 -1.82 -22.10 19.52
C ILE A 15 -1.35 -21.30 18.30
N SER A 16 -0.39 -21.86 17.56
CA SER A 16 0.03 -21.33 16.26
C SER A 16 -0.96 -21.69 15.13
N SER A 17 -1.78 -22.72 15.33
CA SER A 17 -2.83 -23.12 14.37
C SER A 17 -3.92 -23.95 15.04
N PHE A 18 -5.16 -23.85 14.56
CA PHE A 18 -6.27 -24.77 14.85
C PHE A 18 -6.40 -25.74 13.68
N ASN A 19 -6.27 -27.06 13.92
CA ASN A 19 -6.39 -28.11 12.89
C ASN A 19 -5.52 -27.91 11.63
N GLY A 20 -4.29 -27.39 11.79
CA GLY A 20 -3.40 -27.15 10.65
C GLY A 20 -3.75 -25.94 9.78
N GLY A 21 -4.80 -25.20 10.13
CA GLY A 21 -5.13 -23.92 9.51
C GLY A 21 -4.55 -22.74 10.29
N SER A 22 -4.31 -21.63 9.61
CA SER A 22 -3.92 -20.37 10.25
C SER A 22 -5.08 -19.85 11.10
N GLY A 23 -4.93 -19.88 12.41
CA GLY A 23 -6.04 -19.83 13.34
C GLY A 23 -6.81 -18.53 13.51
N PHE A 24 -6.42 -17.38 12.93
CA PHE A 24 -7.13 -16.13 13.16
C PHE A 24 -7.11 -15.26 11.91
N ALA A 25 -8.27 -14.96 11.38
CA ALA A 25 -8.46 -13.99 10.30
C ALA A 25 -8.30 -12.56 10.83
N GLY A 26 -7.81 -11.65 9.98
CA GLY A 26 -7.70 -10.22 10.30
C GLY A 26 -6.51 -9.83 11.16
N ARG A 27 -5.50 -10.68 11.29
CA ARG A 27 -4.29 -10.35 12.05
C ARG A 27 -3.26 -9.55 11.25
N ASN A 28 -3.27 -9.69 9.91
CA ASN A 28 -2.37 -8.92 9.05
C ASN A 28 -2.86 -7.47 8.94
N LEU A 29 -2.10 -6.54 9.47
CA LEU A 29 -2.37 -5.09 9.38
C LEU A 29 -2.05 -4.53 7.98
N ILE A 30 -1.26 -5.26 7.18
CA ILE A 30 -0.94 -4.92 5.80
C ILE A 30 -2.09 -5.36 4.89
N LEU A 31 -2.58 -4.45 4.07
CA LEU A 31 -3.56 -4.76 3.03
C LEU A 31 -2.83 -5.14 1.73
N ASN A 32 -3.40 -6.10 0.99
CA ASN A 32 -2.81 -6.59 -0.25
C ASN A 32 -1.34 -7.02 -0.10
N GLY A 33 -0.97 -7.64 1.03
CA GLY A 33 0.41 -8.08 1.31
C GLY A 33 0.89 -9.24 0.43
N GLU A 34 -0.01 -9.89 -0.30
CA GLU A 34 0.28 -10.89 -1.34
C GLU A 34 0.28 -10.28 -2.75
N PHE A 35 0.06 -8.96 -2.90
CA PHE A 35 0.07 -8.21 -4.16
C PHE A 35 -0.92 -8.73 -5.22
N VAL A 36 -2.04 -9.32 -4.81
CA VAL A 36 -3.01 -9.94 -5.72
C VAL A 36 -3.96 -8.95 -6.38
N ILE A 37 -4.12 -7.77 -5.83
CA ILE A 37 -4.99 -6.71 -6.36
C ILE A 37 -4.15 -5.65 -7.04
N ASP A 38 -4.44 -5.42 -8.31
CA ASP A 38 -3.82 -4.40 -9.14
C ASP A 38 -4.85 -3.80 -10.09
N GLN A 39 -5.74 -2.97 -9.54
CA GLN A 39 -6.79 -2.29 -10.29
C GLN A 39 -6.24 -1.20 -11.22
N ARG A 40 -5.02 -0.68 -10.93
CA ARG A 40 -4.45 0.46 -11.64
C ARG A 40 -3.73 0.07 -12.91
N MET A 41 -2.98 -1.03 -12.85
CA MET A 41 -2.01 -1.42 -13.88
C MET A 41 -2.40 -2.72 -14.58
N GLY A 42 -3.32 -3.50 -13.99
CA GLY A 42 -3.79 -4.77 -14.55
C GLY A 42 -2.66 -5.78 -14.78
N GLY A 43 -1.63 -5.78 -13.93
CA GLY A 43 -0.45 -6.64 -14.05
C GLY A 43 0.60 -6.16 -15.07
N SER A 44 0.38 -5.02 -15.73
CA SER A 44 1.34 -4.45 -16.69
C SER A 44 2.53 -3.79 -15.96
N ALA A 45 3.71 -3.87 -16.56
CA ALA A 45 4.87 -3.12 -16.07
C ALA A 45 4.64 -1.61 -16.25
N THR A 46 4.62 -0.88 -15.15
CA THR A 46 4.37 0.54 -15.15
C THR A 46 5.56 1.31 -14.62
N ALA A 47 6.01 2.28 -15.41
CA ALA A 47 7.11 3.14 -15.02
C ALA A 47 6.65 4.16 -13.98
N ILE A 48 7.42 4.29 -12.92
CA ILE A 48 7.31 5.39 -11.97
C ILE A 48 8.42 6.37 -12.27
N THR A 49 8.03 7.61 -12.52
CA THR A 49 8.97 8.73 -12.62
C THR A 49 8.86 9.51 -11.33
N PRO A 50 9.86 9.44 -10.45
CA PRO A 50 9.82 10.13 -9.18
C PRO A 50 9.69 11.64 -9.41
N THR A 51 8.61 12.23 -8.91
CA THR A 51 8.35 13.68 -9.01
C THR A 51 8.48 14.38 -7.65
N GLY A 52 8.93 13.62 -6.63
CA GLY A 52 8.92 14.05 -5.24
C GLY A 52 7.53 13.89 -4.63
N GLY A 53 7.28 12.75 -3.97
CA GLY A 53 5.97 12.48 -3.37
C GLY A 53 5.67 11.00 -3.21
N VAL A 54 4.45 10.63 -3.53
CA VAL A 54 3.91 9.28 -3.42
C VAL A 54 3.32 8.87 -4.76
N ASP A 55 3.88 7.83 -5.36
CA ASP A 55 3.43 7.26 -6.62
C ASP A 55 2.92 5.83 -6.39
N TYR A 56 1.61 5.61 -6.60
CA TYR A 56 0.99 4.31 -6.35
C TYR A 56 1.33 3.29 -7.44
N THR A 57 1.61 2.08 -6.98
CA THR A 57 1.91 0.89 -7.79
C THR A 57 0.69 -0.03 -7.84
N CYS A 58 0.78 -1.30 -7.45
CA CYS A 58 -0.40 -2.10 -7.18
C CYS A 58 -1.16 -1.52 -5.98
N ASP A 59 -2.43 -1.93 -5.84
CA ASP A 59 -3.30 -1.36 -4.80
C ASP A 59 -2.66 -1.43 -3.42
N MET A 60 -2.81 -0.35 -2.65
CA MET A 60 -2.27 -0.08 -1.31
C MET A 60 -0.77 0.21 -1.25
N TRP A 61 0.01 -0.16 -2.24
CA TRP A 61 1.45 0.01 -2.24
C TRP A 61 1.89 1.19 -3.11
N HIS A 62 2.90 1.90 -2.65
CA HIS A 62 3.41 3.06 -3.35
C HIS A 62 4.93 3.18 -3.22
N GLU A 63 5.51 3.83 -4.20
CA GLU A 63 6.83 4.39 -4.11
C GLU A 63 6.74 5.75 -3.42
N SER A 64 7.70 6.02 -2.56
CA SER A 64 7.92 7.34 -1.96
C SER A 64 9.35 7.75 -2.17
N ASN A 65 9.57 9.00 -2.58
CA ASN A 65 10.91 9.53 -2.80
C ASN A 65 11.07 10.93 -2.26
N TYR A 66 12.32 11.33 -2.08
CA TYR A 66 12.67 12.66 -1.62
C TYR A 66 14.05 13.07 -2.17
N GLY A 67 14.20 14.35 -2.52
CA GLY A 67 15.49 14.91 -2.92
C GLY A 67 15.70 15.05 -4.43
N GLY A 68 14.65 14.88 -5.25
CA GLY A 68 14.74 15.10 -6.69
C GLY A 68 15.55 14.00 -7.40
N GLU A 69 15.15 12.77 -7.23
CA GLU A 69 15.89 11.58 -7.66
C GLU A 69 15.93 11.40 -9.16
N ALA A 70 17.10 10.96 -9.65
CA ALA A 70 17.27 10.55 -11.05
C ALA A 70 16.91 9.06 -11.29
N ALA A 71 16.88 8.24 -10.24
CA ALA A 71 16.55 6.84 -10.35
C ALA A 71 15.11 6.64 -10.83
N ARG A 72 14.91 5.67 -11.71
CA ARG A 72 13.58 5.28 -12.21
C ARG A 72 13.42 3.79 -12.09
N ILE A 73 12.23 3.37 -11.74
CA ILE A 73 11.86 1.98 -11.58
C ILE A 73 10.56 1.70 -12.31
N THR A 74 10.37 0.46 -12.71
CA THR A 74 9.07 -0.07 -13.10
C THR A 74 8.58 -1.02 -12.04
N PHE A 75 7.28 -0.99 -11.78
CA PHE A 75 6.62 -1.97 -10.93
C PHE A 75 5.82 -2.93 -11.78
N GLN A 76 5.84 -4.20 -11.43
CA GLN A 76 5.03 -5.22 -12.10
C GLN A 76 4.63 -6.32 -11.12
N GLN A 77 3.35 -6.67 -11.13
CA GLN A 77 2.84 -7.87 -10.49
C GLN A 77 3.37 -9.12 -11.24
N ARG A 78 3.83 -10.14 -10.50
CA ARG A 78 4.44 -11.36 -11.06
C ARG A 78 3.80 -12.61 -10.47
N SER A 79 3.18 -13.42 -11.32
CA SER A 79 2.57 -14.71 -10.93
C SER A 79 3.52 -15.90 -11.00
N GLY A 80 4.60 -15.82 -11.78
CA GLY A 80 5.52 -16.95 -12.02
C GLY A 80 6.81 -16.92 -11.21
N ASP A 81 7.06 -15.86 -10.45
CA ASP A 81 8.26 -15.69 -9.64
C ASP A 81 7.86 -15.39 -8.20
N THR A 82 7.49 -16.43 -7.47
CA THR A 82 7.06 -16.39 -6.07
C THR A 82 7.93 -17.30 -5.22
N PRO A 83 8.05 -17.03 -3.89
CA PRO A 83 8.96 -17.79 -3.04
C PRO A 83 8.57 -19.27 -2.88
N THR A 84 7.29 -19.56 -2.90
CA THR A 84 6.73 -20.92 -2.87
C THR A 84 5.42 -20.96 -3.66
N PRO A 85 4.93 -22.13 -4.10
CA PRO A 85 3.66 -22.25 -4.82
C PRO A 85 2.42 -21.75 -4.04
N ASN A 86 2.55 -21.53 -2.73
CA ASN A 86 1.45 -21.05 -1.91
C ASN A 86 1.18 -19.55 -2.09
N TYR A 87 2.12 -18.80 -2.65
CA TYR A 87 1.93 -17.38 -2.94
C TYR A 87 1.50 -17.20 -4.39
N ARG A 88 0.42 -16.45 -4.59
CA ARG A 88 -0.17 -16.21 -5.93
C ARG A 88 0.62 -15.20 -6.72
N GLN A 89 1.13 -14.16 -6.05
CA GLN A 89 1.79 -13.02 -6.68
C GLN A 89 2.99 -12.54 -5.86
N ALA A 90 3.91 -11.87 -6.55
CA ALA A 90 4.94 -11.01 -5.99
C ALA A 90 4.87 -9.66 -6.70
N ILE A 91 5.43 -8.62 -6.10
CA ILE A 91 5.67 -7.35 -6.77
C ILE A 91 7.14 -7.23 -7.14
N ARG A 92 7.43 -6.92 -8.39
CA ARG A 92 8.78 -6.74 -8.92
C ARG A 92 9.04 -5.28 -9.21
N LEU A 93 10.19 -4.79 -8.76
CA LEU A 93 10.74 -3.47 -9.01
C LEU A 93 11.98 -3.64 -9.88
N ASP A 94 11.93 -3.22 -11.14
CA ASP A 94 13.07 -3.22 -12.07
C ASP A 94 13.66 -1.82 -12.18
N VAL A 95 14.98 -1.70 -12.10
CA VAL A 95 15.68 -0.42 -12.26
C VAL A 95 15.80 -0.08 -13.74
N THR A 96 15.17 1.01 -14.17
CA THR A 96 15.24 1.49 -15.57
C THR A 96 16.22 2.64 -15.76
N THR A 97 16.48 3.41 -14.70
CA THR A 97 17.56 4.41 -14.66
C THR A 97 18.30 4.24 -13.35
N ALA A 98 19.59 3.95 -13.44
CA ALA A 98 20.41 3.70 -12.26
C ALA A 98 20.59 4.97 -11.43
N MET A 99 20.55 4.80 -10.11
CA MET A 99 20.93 5.82 -9.14
C MET A 99 22.43 5.70 -8.86
N GLY A 100 23.16 6.76 -9.08
CA GLY A 100 24.56 6.88 -8.63
C GLY A 100 24.67 6.90 -7.11
N THR A 101 25.76 7.38 -6.58
CA THR A 101 25.91 7.57 -5.13
C THR A 101 24.83 8.53 -4.62
N PRO A 102 23.97 8.11 -3.67
CA PRO A 102 22.94 8.99 -3.14
C PRO A 102 23.54 10.21 -2.45
N SER A 103 23.15 11.42 -2.86
CA SER A 103 23.58 12.63 -2.18
C SER A 103 22.79 12.82 -0.88
N GLY A 104 23.31 13.64 0.04
CA GLY A 104 22.90 13.76 1.43
C GLY A 104 21.42 13.52 1.74
N ASN A 105 20.52 14.19 1.02
CA ASN A 105 19.07 14.17 1.33
C ASN A 105 18.25 13.21 0.46
N ASN A 106 18.87 12.53 -0.49
CA ASN A 106 18.18 11.59 -1.39
C ASN A 106 17.67 10.36 -0.64
N TRP A 107 16.47 9.93 -0.97
CA TRP A 107 15.86 8.75 -0.40
C TRP A 107 14.75 8.21 -1.31
N MET A 108 14.63 6.91 -1.40
CA MET A 108 13.53 6.22 -2.05
C MET A 108 13.16 4.96 -1.28
N GLY A 109 11.87 4.69 -1.16
CA GLY A 109 11.34 3.51 -0.50
C GLY A 109 10.07 2.99 -1.12
N PHE A 110 9.82 1.71 -0.92
CA PHE A 110 8.58 1.03 -1.23
C PHE A 110 7.75 0.89 0.04
N SER A 111 6.52 1.37 0.05
CA SER A 111 5.81 1.72 1.28
C SER A 111 4.33 1.36 1.26
N GLN A 112 3.76 1.21 2.46
CA GLN A 112 2.32 1.19 2.68
C GLN A 112 1.94 2.00 3.91
N PHE A 113 0.80 2.72 3.82
CA PHE A 113 0.19 3.42 4.95
C PHE A 113 -0.90 2.58 5.60
N ILE A 114 -1.00 2.65 6.93
CA ILE A 114 -2.02 1.98 7.74
C ILE A 114 -2.82 3.06 8.49
N GLU A 115 -4.15 2.99 8.41
CA GLU A 115 -5.03 3.95 9.10
C GLU A 115 -4.85 3.89 10.62
N SER A 116 -4.92 5.04 11.28
CA SER A 116 -4.78 5.17 12.74
C SER A 116 -5.82 4.34 13.51
N GLN A 117 -7.05 4.25 13.02
CA GLN A 117 -8.10 3.41 13.61
C GLN A 117 -7.74 1.92 13.64
N ASN A 118 -6.96 1.44 12.67
CA ASN A 118 -6.57 0.03 12.54
C ASN A 118 -5.42 -0.35 13.47
N ILE A 119 -4.78 0.62 14.12
CA ILE A 119 -3.64 0.39 15.02
C ILE A 119 -3.88 0.88 16.44
N LYS A 120 -5.01 1.53 16.71
CA LYS A 120 -5.29 2.11 18.03
C LYS A 120 -5.23 1.08 19.16
N PHE A 121 -5.68 -0.14 18.91
CA PHE A 121 -5.68 -1.25 19.87
C PHE A 121 -4.27 -1.74 20.26
N LEU A 122 -3.23 -1.31 19.55
CA LEU A 122 -1.84 -1.60 19.88
C LEU A 122 -1.34 -0.82 21.09
N GLY A 123 -2.03 0.27 21.48
CA GLY A 123 -1.70 1.08 22.64
C GLY A 123 -0.36 1.82 22.54
N HIS A 124 0.18 2.03 21.33
CA HIS A 124 1.41 2.81 21.15
C HIS A 124 1.22 4.25 21.64
N GLY A 125 2.18 4.76 22.36
CA GLY A 125 2.11 6.02 23.11
C GLY A 125 1.75 5.80 24.60
N THR A 126 1.52 4.57 25.03
CA THR A 126 1.21 4.22 26.44
C THR A 126 2.16 3.15 26.96
N SER A 127 2.14 2.92 28.28
CA SER A 127 2.89 1.83 28.91
C SER A 127 2.42 0.44 28.48
N SER A 128 1.24 0.34 27.85
CA SER A 128 0.65 -0.92 27.36
C SER A 128 0.94 -1.18 25.88
N ALA A 129 1.85 -0.44 25.29
CA ALA A 129 2.23 -0.55 23.86
C ALA A 129 2.66 -1.97 23.52
N LYS A 130 1.98 -2.57 22.55
CA LYS A 130 2.23 -3.94 22.13
C LYS A 130 3.31 -3.98 21.06
N PRO A 131 4.19 -4.99 21.09
CA PRO A 131 5.12 -5.23 19.98
C PRO A 131 4.36 -5.68 18.74
N ILE A 132 4.98 -5.47 17.57
CA ILE A 132 4.48 -5.93 16.29
C ILE A 132 5.60 -6.61 15.52
N THR A 133 5.27 -7.64 14.77
CA THR A 133 6.25 -8.40 13.97
C THR A 133 5.90 -8.28 12.49
N LEU A 134 6.88 -7.84 11.71
CA LEU A 134 6.86 -7.83 10.25
C LEU A 134 7.51 -9.11 9.75
N GLN A 135 6.87 -9.74 8.77
CA GLN A 135 7.48 -10.79 7.96
C GLN A 135 7.28 -10.48 6.47
N PHE A 136 8.24 -10.91 5.67
CA PHE A 136 8.17 -10.78 4.21
C PHE A 136 9.18 -11.70 3.54
N TRP A 137 8.93 -12.00 2.28
CA TRP A 137 9.91 -12.58 1.38
C TRP A 137 10.51 -11.49 0.51
N ILE A 138 11.81 -11.57 0.29
CA ILE A 138 12.57 -10.69 -0.60
C ILE A 138 13.47 -11.49 -1.51
N LYS A 139 13.58 -11.03 -2.76
CA LYS A 139 14.55 -11.51 -3.74
C LYS A 139 15.15 -10.30 -4.44
N SER A 140 16.46 -10.23 -4.57
CA SER A 140 17.16 -9.12 -5.20
C SER A 140 18.43 -9.57 -5.89
N THR A 141 18.79 -8.92 -6.97
CA THR A 141 20.12 -9.09 -7.59
C THR A 141 21.24 -8.50 -6.74
N LYS A 142 20.94 -7.43 -6.00
CA LYS A 142 21.90 -6.75 -5.12
C LYS A 142 21.86 -7.37 -3.74
N THR A 143 23.01 -7.78 -3.23
CA THR A 143 23.19 -8.28 -1.86
C THR A 143 23.69 -7.19 -0.93
N GLY A 144 23.54 -7.40 0.38
CA GLY A 144 24.02 -6.50 1.42
C GLY A 144 22.95 -6.11 2.42
N THR A 145 23.25 -5.12 3.25
CA THR A 145 22.36 -4.64 4.31
C THR A 145 21.32 -3.67 3.74
N ALA A 146 20.07 -3.92 4.04
CA ALA A 146 18.96 -3.03 3.71
C ALA A 146 18.17 -2.66 4.96
N THR A 147 17.41 -1.57 4.88
CA THR A 147 16.63 -1.03 6.00
C THR A 147 15.15 -1.19 5.74
N VAL A 148 14.43 -1.61 6.77
CA VAL A 148 13.00 -1.40 6.86
C VAL A 148 12.70 -0.45 8.02
N GLY A 149 11.78 0.47 7.83
CA GLY A 149 11.35 1.40 8.85
C GLY A 149 9.85 1.38 9.06
N ILE A 150 9.44 1.78 10.25
CA ILE A 150 8.06 2.05 10.59
C ILE A 150 7.97 3.42 11.23
N THR A 151 7.05 4.25 10.75
CA THR A 151 6.78 5.57 11.37
C THR A 151 5.41 5.57 12.02
N ARG A 152 5.29 6.30 13.11
CA ARG A 152 4.04 6.70 13.74
C ARG A 152 3.77 8.16 13.40
N SER A 153 2.86 8.38 12.47
CA SER A 153 2.58 9.72 11.96
C SER A 153 1.97 10.63 13.01
N ASP A 154 1.10 10.10 13.87
CA ASP A 154 0.43 10.83 14.95
C ASP A 154 1.41 11.38 16.00
N ALA A 155 2.60 10.82 16.09
CA ALA A 155 3.57 11.10 17.14
C ALA A 155 4.94 11.57 16.63
N ASN A 156 5.14 11.67 15.31
CA ASN A 156 6.45 11.96 14.69
C ASN A 156 7.55 11.02 15.19
N ARG A 157 7.27 9.73 15.26
CA ARG A 157 8.18 8.72 15.76
C ARG A 157 8.50 7.68 14.70
N GLU A 158 9.71 7.17 14.74
CA GLU A 158 10.25 6.22 13.78
C GLU A 158 11.06 5.14 14.47
N TYR A 159 11.00 3.93 13.93
CA TYR A 159 11.88 2.82 14.29
C TYR A 159 12.52 2.26 13.02
N LEU A 160 13.84 2.10 13.04
CA LEU A 160 14.63 1.57 11.93
C LEU A 160 15.22 0.21 12.32
N ALA A 161 15.13 -0.75 11.42
CA ALA A 161 15.77 -2.05 11.56
C ALA A 161 16.47 -2.45 10.27
N GLU A 162 17.55 -3.18 10.41
CA GLU A 162 18.28 -3.77 9.28
C GLU A 162 17.85 -5.20 9.02
N TYR A 163 17.95 -5.58 7.76
CA TYR A 163 17.95 -6.96 7.31
C TYR A 163 19.03 -7.15 6.24
N THR A 164 19.54 -8.37 6.10
CA THR A 164 20.59 -8.67 5.11
C THR A 164 20.02 -9.49 3.97
N ILE A 165 20.31 -9.09 2.74
CA ILE A 165 20.11 -9.88 1.53
C ILE A 165 21.41 -10.63 1.31
N ASN A 166 21.40 -11.96 1.56
CA ASN A 166 22.61 -12.76 1.61
C ASN A 166 23.02 -13.29 0.23
N GLN A 167 22.03 -13.60 -0.62
CA GLN A 167 22.30 -14.24 -1.90
C GLN A 167 21.54 -13.54 -3.03
N SER A 168 22.28 -13.28 -4.12
CA SER A 168 21.70 -12.69 -5.34
C SER A 168 20.67 -13.62 -5.95
N ASP A 169 19.57 -13.02 -6.46
CA ASP A 169 18.50 -13.71 -7.20
C ASP A 169 17.89 -14.91 -6.48
N THR A 170 17.85 -14.83 -5.16
CA THR A 170 17.34 -15.92 -4.29
C THR A 170 16.28 -15.38 -3.35
N TRP A 171 15.16 -16.10 -3.23
CA TRP A 171 14.13 -15.77 -2.26
C TRP A 171 14.60 -16.04 -0.83
N GLU A 172 14.53 -15.03 0.00
CA GLU A 172 14.89 -15.09 1.42
C GLU A 172 13.72 -14.62 2.29
N PHE A 173 13.39 -15.39 3.31
CA PHE A 173 12.39 -15.02 4.31
C PHE A 173 13.01 -14.15 5.39
N LYS A 174 12.36 -13.06 5.73
CA LYS A 174 12.80 -12.11 6.77
C LYS A 174 11.71 -11.89 7.80
N THR A 175 12.14 -11.75 9.05
CA THR A 175 11.27 -11.37 10.17
C THR A 175 11.93 -10.29 10.98
N ILE A 176 11.16 -9.29 11.39
CA ILE A 176 11.63 -8.16 12.21
C ILE A 176 10.56 -7.83 13.24
N THR A 177 10.94 -7.78 14.50
CA THR A 177 10.04 -7.37 15.59
C THR A 177 10.34 -5.95 16.00
N PHE A 178 9.33 -5.10 15.97
CA PHE A 178 9.37 -3.74 16.49
C PHE A 178 8.75 -3.75 17.91
N PRO A 179 9.48 -3.32 18.94
CA PRO A 179 8.92 -3.20 20.28
C PRO A 179 7.80 -2.16 20.30
N GLY A 180 6.91 -2.27 21.27
CA GLY A 180 5.89 -1.25 21.48
C GLY A 180 6.53 0.10 21.80
N ASP A 181 6.07 1.16 21.13
CA ASP A 181 6.52 2.52 21.44
C ASP A 181 5.70 3.08 22.61
N THR A 182 6.33 3.24 23.75
CA THR A 182 5.69 3.77 24.96
C THR A 182 5.70 5.30 25.04
N SER A 183 6.21 5.98 24.01
CA SER A 183 6.38 7.43 24.00
C SER A 183 5.58 8.10 22.88
N GLY A 184 5.39 9.41 23.00
CA GLY A 184 4.66 10.22 22.03
C GLY A 184 3.14 10.11 22.20
N ALA A 185 2.39 10.75 21.31
CA ALA A 185 0.93 10.72 21.32
C ALA A 185 0.40 9.31 21.02
N GLU A 186 -0.75 8.96 21.56
CA GLU A 186 -1.49 7.76 21.14
C GLU A 186 -2.00 7.91 19.69
N ALA A 187 -2.31 6.78 19.05
CA ALA A 187 -2.99 6.77 17.77
C ALA A 187 -4.34 7.48 17.85
N ALA A 188 -4.61 8.41 16.95
CA ALA A 188 -5.85 9.21 16.93
C ALA A 188 -7.11 8.32 16.83
N GLY A 189 -6.99 7.18 16.17
CA GLY A 189 -8.10 6.23 15.98
C GLY A 189 -9.11 6.71 14.95
N ASP A 190 -8.67 7.52 14.03
CA ASP A 190 -9.43 8.03 12.90
C ASP A 190 -8.96 7.37 11.57
N ASN A 191 -9.42 7.88 10.45
CA ASN A 191 -9.01 7.44 9.11
C ASN A 191 -7.71 8.11 8.62
N GLY A 192 -7.02 8.86 9.46
CA GLY A 192 -5.70 9.43 9.20
C GLY A 192 -4.61 8.36 9.17
N ARG A 193 -3.39 8.75 8.79
CA ARG A 193 -2.24 7.85 8.77
C ARG A 193 -1.74 7.60 10.19
N GLY A 194 -1.86 6.37 10.66
CA GLY A 194 -1.27 5.93 11.92
C GLY A 194 0.16 5.43 11.72
N PHE A 195 0.33 4.35 10.95
CA PHE A 195 1.65 3.85 10.57
C PHE A 195 1.96 4.08 9.09
N ALA A 196 3.25 4.27 8.79
CA ALA A 196 3.81 3.98 7.48
C ALA A 196 4.91 2.94 7.65
N ILE A 197 4.81 1.82 6.93
CA ILE A 197 5.87 0.84 6.81
C ILE A 197 6.56 1.06 5.47
N TYR A 198 7.89 0.99 5.45
CA TYR A 198 8.64 1.21 4.22
C TYR A 198 9.90 0.37 4.16
N PHE A 199 10.20 -0.12 2.97
CA PHE A 199 11.45 -0.79 2.62
C PHE A 199 12.32 0.23 1.89
N CYS A 200 13.46 0.58 2.49
CA CYS A 200 14.39 1.54 1.90
C CYS A 200 15.10 0.92 0.70
N LEU A 201 15.06 1.58 -0.45
CA LEU A 201 15.74 1.14 -1.66
C LEU A 201 17.12 1.77 -1.79
N PHE A 202 17.27 3.03 -1.40
CA PHE A 202 18.53 3.73 -1.19
C PHE A 202 18.33 4.95 -0.28
N ALA A 203 19.42 5.43 0.33
CA ALA A 203 19.40 6.63 1.16
C ALA A 203 20.74 7.35 1.17
N GLY A 204 20.70 8.67 1.14
CA GLY A 204 21.87 9.51 1.38
C GLY A 204 22.15 9.71 2.87
N SER A 205 23.32 10.24 3.18
CA SER A 205 23.86 10.28 4.54
C SER A 205 23.04 11.09 5.56
N THR A 206 22.28 12.10 5.12
CA THR A 206 21.42 12.88 6.03
C THR A 206 20.15 12.14 6.45
N ARG A 207 19.88 11.00 5.83
CA ARG A 207 18.77 10.12 6.17
C ARG A 207 19.14 9.05 7.19
N HIS A 208 20.43 8.92 7.52
CA HIS A 208 20.88 7.90 8.46
C HIS A 208 20.34 8.17 9.85
N GLY A 209 19.84 7.13 10.49
CA GLY A 209 19.23 7.21 11.80
C GLY A 209 19.66 6.10 12.74
N THR A 210 19.33 6.28 14.02
CA THR A 210 19.60 5.27 15.06
C THR A 210 18.73 4.05 14.83
N LEU A 211 19.36 2.88 14.85
CA LEU A 211 18.72 1.58 14.68
C LEU A 211 18.16 1.03 15.98
N ASN A 212 17.17 0.17 15.85
CA ASN A 212 16.63 -0.67 16.93
C ASN A 212 16.16 0.13 18.15
N ASN A 213 15.67 1.36 17.90
CA ASN A 213 15.11 2.21 18.93
C ASN A 213 14.06 3.16 18.35
N TRP A 214 12.97 3.37 19.08
CA TRP A 214 12.01 4.41 18.75
C TRP A 214 12.62 5.80 18.99
N ARG A 215 12.60 6.62 17.97
CA ARG A 215 13.13 7.98 18.02
C ARG A 215 12.13 8.98 17.45
N THR A 216 12.23 10.22 17.84
CA THR A 216 11.58 11.32 17.13
C THR A 216 12.34 11.55 15.82
N TYR A 217 11.64 11.58 14.69
CA TYR A 217 12.27 11.95 13.43
C TYR A 217 12.05 13.42 13.11
N PRO A 218 13.02 14.11 12.51
CA PRO A 218 12.90 15.51 12.16
C PRO A 218 12.02 15.68 10.91
N GLY A 219 10.79 16.13 11.09
CA GLY A 219 9.90 16.46 9.96
C GLY A 219 9.39 15.24 9.18
N ASN A 220 9.16 15.38 7.88
CA ASN A 220 8.60 14.35 7.00
C ASN A 220 9.65 13.37 6.44
N TYR A 221 10.68 13.04 7.17
CA TYR A 221 11.81 12.28 6.66
C TYR A 221 11.78 10.83 7.11
N TYR A 222 11.69 9.92 6.16
CA TYR A 222 11.97 8.51 6.39
C TYR A 222 13.49 8.31 6.52
N GLY A 223 13.89 7.52 7.52
CA GLY A 223 15.29 7.23 7.79
C GLY A 223 15.78 5.95 7.13
N ALA A 224 17.08 5.74 7.24
CA ALA A 224 17.74 4.52 6.86
C ALA A 224 18.95 4.24 7.76
N SER A 225 19.47 3.03 7.69
CA SER A 225 20.77 2.68 8.24
C SER A 225 21.91 3.35 7.47
N ALA A 226 23.01 3.64 8.14
CA ALA A 226 24.26 4.01 7.49
C ALA A 226 24.86 2.86 6.64
N ASN A 227 24.42 1.63 6.88
CA ASN A 227 24.85 0.44 6.14
C ASN A 227 23.95 0.13 4.94
N GLN A 228 22.93 0.98 4.67
CA GLN A 228 22.01 0.79 3.55
C GLN A 228 22.74 0.70 2.23
N VAL A 229 22.63 -0.45 1.55
CA VAL A 229 23.12 -0.58 0.18
C VAL A 229 22.21 0.15 -0.80
N ASN A 230 22.78 0.68 -1.85
CA ASN A 230 22.01 1.24 -2.95
C ASN A 230 21.49 0.09 -3.83
N LEU A 231 20.20 -0.26 -3.68
CA LEU A 231 19.57 -1.32 -4.48
C LEU A 231 19.30 -0.89 -5.93
N LEU A 232 19.46 0.41 -6.23
CA LEU A 232 19.13 1.01 -7.53
C LEU A 232 20.37 1.48 -8.30
N ASP A 233 21.56 0.99 -7.98
CA ASP A 233 22.83 1.44 -8.57
C ASP A 233 23.13 0.88 -9.98
N SER A 234 22.28 0.01 -10.51
CA SER A 234 22.43 -0.58 -11.83
C SER A 234 21.09 -0.87 -12.47
N THR A 235 20.98 -0.68 -13.77
CA THR A 235 19.79 -1.09 -14.57
C THR A 235 19.63 -2.60 -14.69
N SER A 236 20.60 -3.38 -14.24
CA SER A 236 20.49 -4.83 -14.11
C SER A 236 19.86 -5.25 -12.77
N ASN A 237 19.65 -4.31 -11.87
CA ASN A 237 19.08 -4.63 -10.56
C ASN A 237 17.58 -4.71 -10.59
N PHE A 238 17.07 -5.64 -9.80
CA PHE A 238 15.68 -5.74 -9.43
C PHE A 238 15.50 -6.13 -7.97
N VAL A 239 14.32 -5.84 -7.45
CA VAL A 239 13.88 -6.29 -6.12
C VAL A 239 12.47 -6.84 -6.25
N LEU A 240 12.20 -8.00 -5.64
CA LEU A 240 10.85 -8.55 -5.50
C LEU A 240 10.49 -8.67 -4.03
N PHE A 241 9.21 -8.42 -3.75
CA PHE A 241 8.61 -8.68 -2.45
C PHE A 241 7.41 -9.61 -2.61
N ALA A 242 7.19 -10.49 -1.61
CA ALA A 242 6.01 -11.34 -1.51
C ALA A 242 5.64 -11.58 -0.04
N GLY A 243 4.38 -11.86 0.22
CA GLY A 243 3.91 -12.30 1.53
C GLY A 243 4.24 -11.34 2.67
N VAL A 244 3.99 -10.05 2.47
CA VAL A 244 4.24 -9.02 3.50
C VAL A 244 3.13 -9.05 4.54
N GLN A 245 3.47 -9.31 5.79
CA GLN A 245 2.55 -9.35 6.92
C GLN A 245 3.12 -8.61 8.12
N LEU A 246 2.31 -7.74 8.69
CA LEU A 246 2.57 -7.05 9.95
C LEU A 246 1.51 -7.48 10.96
N GLU A 247 1.91 -8.08 12.05
CA GLU A 247 0.98 -8.62 13.04
C GLU A 247 1.39 -8.27 14.47
N VAL A 248 0.44 -8.36 15.37
CA VAL A 248 0.69 -8.11 16.81
C VAL A 248 1.44 -9.28 17.42
N GLY A 249 2.44 -8.99 18.23
CA GLY A 249 3.21 -9.98 18.97
C GLY A 249 4.69 -9.98 18.60
N ASN A 250 5.43 -10.89 19.22
CA ASN A 250 6.88 -11.01 19.08
C ASN A 250 7.31 -12.13 18.11
N ILE A 251 6.37 -12.85 17.55
CA ILE A 251 6.62 -14.04 16.73
C ILE A 251 5.84 -13.92 15.43
N ALA A 252 6.51 -14.16 14.32
CA ALA A 252 5.86 -14.27 13.02
C ALA A 252 5.05 -15.57 12.94
N THR A 253 3.79 -15.45 12.56
CA THR A 253 2.92 -16.61 12.32
C THR A 253 2.81 -16.90 10.81
N PRO A 254 2.30 -18.07 10.38
CA PRO A 254 2.10 -18.33 8.96
C PRO A 254 1.32 -17.20 8.27
N PHE A 255 1.69 -16.89 7.03
CA PHE A 255 1.07 -15.80 6.26
C PHE A 255 -0.44 -15.99 6.18
N GLU A 256 -1.19 -14.91 6.40
CA GLU A 256 -2.66 -14.88 6.30
C GLU A 256 -3.09 -14.72 4.84
N HIS A 257 -3.45 -15.82 4.20
CA HIS A 257 -4.03 -15.80 2.86
C HIS A 257 -5.50 -15.38 2.92
N LYS A 258 -5.81 -14.24 2.34
CA LYS A 258 -7.20 -13.78 2.17
C LYS A 258 -7.76 -14.23 0.82
N THR A 259 -9.08 -14.36 0.72
CA THR A 259 -9.72 -14.57 -0.59
C THR A 259 -9.47 -13.36 -1.50
N PHE A 260 -9.55 -13.55 -2.81
CA PHE A 260 -9.44 -12.45 -3.76
C PHE A 260 -10.50 -11.37 -3.48
N SER A 261 -11.73 -11.77 -3.20
CA SER A 261 -12.84 -10.85 -2.94
C SER A 261 -12.64 -10.01 -1.68
N ASP A 262 -12.05 -10.58 -0.62
CA ASP A 262 -11.77 -9.85 0.60
C ASP A 262 -10.63 -8.83 0.37
N ASN A 263 -9.53 -9.26 -0.29
CA ASN A 263 -8.46 -8.35 -0.66
C ASN A 263 -8.96 -7.20 -1.55
N LEU A 264 -9.81 -7.51 -2.55
CA LEU A 264 -10.38 -6.48 -3.43
C LEU A 264 -11.23 -5.49 -2.64
N ARG A 265 -12.09 -5.97 -1.73
CA ARG A 265 -12.93 -5.12 -0.89
C ARG A 265 -12.11 -4.20 0.00
N ASP A 266 -11.03 -4.72 0.60
CA ASP A 266 -10.10 -3.93 1.41
C ASP A 266 -9.46 -2.81 0.57
N CYS A 267 -9.03 -3.11 -0.64
CA CYS A 267 -8.43 -2.13 -1.56
C CYS A 267 -9.45 -1.10 -2.06
N GLN A 268 -10.70 -1.52 -2.31
CA GLN A 268 -11.76 -0.63 -2.79
C GLN A 268 -12.13 0.49 -1.80
N ARG A 269 -11.78 0.37 -0.54
CA ARG A 269 -11.89 1.47 0.43
C ARG A 269 -11.02 2.67 0.04
N TYR A 270 -9.96 2.46 -0.72
CA TYR A 270 -8.95 3.48 -1.09
C TYR A 270 -8.98 3.82 -2.57
N TYR A 271 -9.18 2.82 -3.41
CA TYR A 271 -9.24 2.98 -4.84
C TYR A 271 -10.29 2.05 -5.44
N TYR A 272 -11.13 2.60 -6.27
CA TYR A 272 -12.19 1.87 -6.95
C TYR A 272 -12.29 2.37 -8.38
N GLN A 273 -12.22 1.44 -9.33
CA GLN A 273 -12.33 1.74 -10.76
C GLN A 273 -13.68 1.26 -11.29
N VAL A 274 -14.36 2.13 -12.02
CA VAL A 274 -15.60 1.84 -12.72
C VAL A 274 -15.37 2.00 -14.20
N GLY A 275 -15.72 0.99 -14.99
CA GLY A 275 -15.46 0.92 -16.43
C GLY A 275 -14.17 0.17 -16.76
N GLY A 276 -14.07 -0.38 -17.96
CA GLY A 276 -12.88 -1.03 -18.47
C GLY A 276 -11.96 -0.04 -19.19
N GLN A 277 -10.65 -0.25 -19.11
CA GLN A 277 -9.74 0.29 -20.12
C GLN A 277 -9.74 -0.66 -21.31
N THR A 278 -10.12 -0.18 -22.47
CA THR A 278 -9.79 -0.87 -23.72
C THR A 278 -8.40 -0.40 -24.15
N ASN A 279 -7.44 -1.31 -24.14
CA ASN A 279 -6.08 -1.04 -24.64
C ASN A 279 -6.00 -0.95 -26.18
N ASP A 280 -7.12 -1.07 -26.87
CA ASP A 280 -7.17 -1.15 -28.34
C ASP A 280 -7.48 0.18 -29.04
N GLY A 281 -7.61 1.26 -28.26
CA GLY A 281 -7.86 2.60 -28.82
C GLY A 281 -9.20 2.75 -29.54
N GLN A 282 -10.14 1.79 -29.39
CA GLN A 282 -11.46 1.86 -29.95
C GLN A 282 -12.42 2.63 -29.03
N PRO A 283 -13.06 3.69 -29.53
CA PRO A 283 -14.00 4.49 -28.72
C PRO A 283 -15.38 3.84 -28.55
N ASP A 284 -15.66 2.69 -29.14
CA ASP A 284 -17.03 2.28 -29.44
C ASP A 284 -17.58 1.13 -28.57
N GLU A 285 -16.80 0.57 -27.63
CA GLU A 285 -17.32 -0.50 -26.77
C GLU A 285 -17.62 0.04 -25.36
N PRO A 286 -18.89 0.20 -24.99
CA PRO A 286 -19.28 0.64 -23.66
C PRO A 286 -19.16 -0.51 -22.67
N TYR A 287 -17.95 -0.90 -22.27
CA TYR A 287 -17.77 -1.71 -21.05
C TYR A 287 -18.02 -0.83 -19.80
N GLY A 288 -19.17 -0.18 -19.78
CA GLY A 288 -19.53 0.78 -18.77
C GLY A 288 -20.56 0.21 -17.81
N VAL A 289 -20.43 0.56 -16.55
CA VAL A 289 -21.50 0.40 -15.58
C VAL A 289 -22.66 1.26 -16.02
N LEU A 290 -23.81 0.63 -16.31
CA LEU A 290 -25.07 1.34 -16.48
C LEU A 290 -25.46 1.97 -15.14
N LEU A 291 -25.15 3.25 -14.99
CA LEU A 291 -25.68 4.02 -13.87
C LEU A 291 -27.13 4.38 -14.15
N PRO A 292 -28.05 4.19 -13.20
CA PRO A 292 -29.38 4.76 -13.34
C PRO A 292 -29.27 6.28 -13.43
N MET A 293 -29.58 6.83 -14.59
CA MET A 293 -29.43 8.24 -14.87
C MET A 293 -30.81 8.90 -15.04
N ALA A 294 -31.00 10.08 -14.48
CA ALA A 294 -32.17 10.92 -14.68
C ALA A 294 -31.71 12.19 -15.39
N MET A 295 -32.39 12.51 -16.49
CA MET A 295 -32.26 13.82 -17.16
C MET A 295 -33.11 14.87 -16.43
N ASN A 296 -32.63 16.10 -16.36
CA ASN A 296 -33.49 17.19 -15.88
C ASN A 296 -34.37 17.71 -17.04
N ALA A 297 -35.42 18.47 -16.67
CA ALA A 297 -36.42 18.99 -17.62
C ALA A 297 -35.85 19.92 -18.72
N THR A 298 -34.60 20.38 -18.59
CA THR A 298 -33.96 21.28 -19.59
C THR A 298 -32.95 20.52 -20.47
N ALA A 299 -32.84 19.19 -20.36
CA ALA A 299 -31.94 18.34 -21.13
C ALA A 299 -30.45 18.74 -21.09
N THR A 300 -30.04 19.62 -20.17
CA THR A 300 -28.68 20.15 -20.06
C THR A 300 -27.86 19.48 -18.99
N ARG A 301 -28.46 18.64 -18.16
CA ARG A 301 -27.78 17.93 -17.05
C ARG A 301 -28.32 16.53 -16.92
N VAL A 302 -27.37 15.59 -16.78
CA VAL A 302 -27.66 14.20 -16.43
C VAL A 302 -27.14 13.98 -15.01
N LYS A 303 -27.94 13.33 -14.19
CA LYS A 303 -27.56 12.95 -12.82
C LYS A 303 -27.64 11.43 -12.72
N GLY A 304 -26.61 10.84 -12.16
CA GLY A 304 -26.58 9.42 -11.84
C GLY A 304 -26.17 9.21 -10.38
N VAL A 305 -26.47 8.04 -9.86
CA VAL A 305 -26.05 7.59 -8.53
C VAL A 305 -25.04 6.46 -8.72
N LEU A 306 -23.84 6.63 -8.19
CA LEU A 306 -22.85 5.56 -8.08
C LEU A 306 -22.80 5.09 -6.63
N THR A 307 -23.09 3.82 -6.42
CA THR A 307 -22.95 3.20 -5.10
C THR A 307 -21.54 2.62 -4.99
N HIS A 308 -20.80 3.04 -3.98
CA HIS A 308 -19.49 2.46 -3.69
C HIS A 308 -19.66 1.04 -3.15
N PRO A 309 -18.79 0.09 -3.55
CA PRO A 309 -18.85 -1.28 -3.05
C PRO A 309 -18.59 -1.38 -1.54
N VAL A 310 -17.83 -0.43 -1.00
CA VAL A 310 -17.52 -0.28 0.42
C VAL A 310 -17.46 1.21 0.78
N PRO A 311 -17.61 1.58 2.07
CA PRO A 311 -17.38 2.95 2.52
C PRO A 311 -15.96 3.39 2.21
N MET A 312 -15.81 4.47 1.43
CA MET A 312 -14.50 5.03 1.11
C MET A 312 -13.84 5.66 2.34
N ARG A 313 -12.52 5.64 2.40
CA ARG A 313 -11.73 6.22 3.52
C ARG A 313 -12.07 7.70 3.75
N THR A 314 -12.22 8.43 2.67
CA THR A 314 -12.58 9.85 2.68
C THR A 314 -13.42 10.16 1.45
N GLY A 315 -13.92 11.39 1.32
CA GLY A 315 -14.59 11.81 0.09
C GLY A 315 -13.66 11.59 -1.11
N PRO A 316 -14.03 10.71 -2.07
CA PRO A 316 -13.14 10.37 -3.18
C PRO A 316 -12.95 11.56 -4.10
N SER A 317 -11.74 11.74 -4.60
CA SER A 317 -11.49 12.54 -5.80
C SER A 317 -11.69 11.66 -7.03
N VAL A 318 -12.10 12.27 -8.12
CA VAL A 318 -12.36 11.57 -9.37
C VAL A 318 -11.34 12.02 -10.40
N SER A 319 -10.66 11.07 -11.01
CA SER A 319 -9.86 11.33 -12.21
C SER A 319 -10.52 10.63 -13.39
N GLY A 320 -10.90 11.39 -14.40
CA GLY A 320 -11.34 10.86 -15.69
C GLY A 320 -10.30 11.20 -16.76
N GLY A 321 -10.22 10.40 -17.80
CA GLY A 321 -9.50 10.76 -19.01
C GLY A 321 -9.99 12.10 -19.56
N GLY A 322 -9.18 12.77 -20.39
CA GLY A 322 -9.45 14.14 -20.88
C GLY A 322 -10.83 14.36 -21.48
N SER A 323 -11.08 15.56 -21.98
CA SER A 323 -12.35 15.95 -22.61
C SER A 323 -12.81 14.90 -23.64
N GLY A 324 -13.91 14.21 -23.37
CA GLY A 324 -14.42 13.12 -24.18
C GLY A 324 -14.53 11.76 -23.48
N ALA A 325 -13.96 11.61 -22.30
CA ALA A 325 -13.89 10.33 -21.57
C ALA A 325 -15.22 9.85 -20.97
N CYS A 326 -16.31 10.57 -21.16
CA CYS A 326 -17.61 10.14 -20.69
C CYS A 326 -18.66 10.42 -21.77
N LEU A 327 -19.12 9.36 -22.40
CA LEU A 327 -20.21 9.40 -23.37
C LEU A 327 -21.52 9.11 -22.65
N CYS A 328 -22.49 10.01 -22.79
CA CYS A 328 -23.88 9.72 -22.45
C CYS A 328 -24.62 9.43 -23.76
N GLN A 329 -24.97 8.19 -24.00
CA GLN A 329 -25.78 7.81 -25.13
C GLN A 329 -27.26 7.77 -24.71
N CYS A 330 -28.05 8.66 -25.26
CA CYS A 330 -29.49 8.73 -25.03
C CYS A 330 -30.19 8.36 -26.36
N GLY A 331 -30.60 7.12 -26.51
CA GLY A 331 -31.37 6.66 -27.69
C GLY A 331 -30.62 6.80 -29.04
N ASP A 332 -31.33 6.71 -30.15
CA ASP A 332 -30.79 6.71 -31.52
C ASP A 332 -30.21 8.05 -32.02
N VAL A 333 -29.79 8.94 -31.14
CA VAL A 333 -29.27 10.25 -31.56
C VAL A 333 -27.75 10.22 -31.56
N SER A 334 -27.17 10.17 -32.74
CA SER A 334 -25.74 10.26 -33.00
C SER A 334 -25.20 11.68 -32.75
N SER A 335 -25.19 12.14 -31.52
CA SER A 335 -24.46 13.34 -31.16
C SER A 335 -23.74 13.13 -29.81
N SER A 336 -22.42 13.07 -29.87
CA SER A 336 -21.53 13.04 -28.74
C SER A 336 -21.54 14.41 -28.06
N THR A 337 -22.33 14.58 -27.03
CA THR A 337 -22.25 15.77 -26.18
C THR A 337 -21.35 15.47 -25.00
N VAL A 338 -20.20 16.13 -24.96
CA VAL A 338 -19.29 16.08 -23.82
C VAL A 338 -19.97 16.72 -22.64
N LEU A 339 -20.23 15.94 -21.61
CA LEU A 339 -20.77 16.44 -20.34
C LEU A 339 -19.61 16.81 -19.42
N VAL A 340 -19.59 18.06 -18.99
CA VAL A 340 -18.64 18.53 -17.97
C VAL A 340 -19.10 18.05 -16.59
N TYR A 341 -18.23 17.39 -15.88
CA TYR A 341 -18.51 16.85 -14.54
C TYR A 341 -18.21 17.86 -13.48
N GLN A 342 -19.13 18.02 -12.55
CA GLN A 342 -18.90 18.74 -11.31
C GLN A 342 -19.15 17.80 -10.14
N ALA A 343 -18.08 17.46 -9.42
CA ALA A 343 -18.19 16.77 -8.14
C ALA A 343 -18.62 17.78 -7.07
N ILE A 344 -19.79 17.56 -6.47
CA ILE A 344 -20.23 18.34 -5.32
C ILE A 344 -20.15 17.45 -4.09
N TRP A 345 -19.24 17.80 -3.18
CA TRP A 345 -19.03 17.09 -1.93
C TRP A 345 -19.71 17.81 -0.76
N THR A 346 -20.36 17.06 0.09
CA THR A 346 -20.70 17.49 1.44
C THR A 346 -20.05 16.53 2.43
N ALA A 347 -19.50 17.08 3.50
CA ALA A 347 -18.71 16.37 4.50
C ALA A 347 -19.47 15.32 5.36
N SER A 348 -20.62 14.83 4.91
CA SER A 348 -21.37 13.76 5.57
C SER A 348 -21.23 12.44 4.82
N ASN A 349 -21.13 11.33 5.53
CA ASN A 349 -21.00 9.95 5.06
C ASN A 349 -22.11 9.43 4.10
N THR A 350 -22.94 10.30 3.56
CA THR A 350 -24.00 9.95 2.61
C THR A 350 -23.53 10.29 1.21
N ALA A 351 -23.32 9.27 0.40
CA ALA A 351 -22.99 9.41 -1.01
C ALA A 351 -23.98 10.28 -1.74
N ARG A 352 -23.53 11.36 -2.38
CA ARG A 352 -24.34 12.11 -3.36
C ARG A 352 -24.05 11.60 -4.78
N PRO A 353 -25.01 11.69 -5.69
CA PRO A 353 -24.91 11.15 -7.03
C PRO A 353 -23.79 11.81 -7.84
N VAL A 354 -22.97 10.99 -8.48
CA VAL A 354 -21.85 11.42 -9.31
C VAL A 354 -21.70 10.46 -10.49
N SER A 355 -21.42 10.95 -11.67
CA SER A 355 -21.19 10.19 -12.89
C SER A 355 -19.69 10.19 -13.21
N TYR A 356 -18.98 9.03 -13.10
CA TYR A 356 -17.53 8.98 -13.31
C TYR A 356 -17.00 7.63 -13.73
N THR A 357 -15.86 7.63 -14.41
CA THR A 357 -15.15 6.43 -14.85
C THR A 357 -14.06 5.96 -13.90
N HIS A 358 -13.49 6.84 -13.07
CA HIS A 358 -12.48 6.48 -12.07
C HIS A 358 -12.69 7.26 -10.77
N LEU A 359 -12.69 6.56 -9.65
CA LEU A 359 -12.83 7.13 -8.30
C LEU A 359 -11.55 6.85 -7.49
N ARG A 360 -10.87 7.90 -7.07
CA ARG A 360 -9.80 7.81 -6.06
C ARG A 360 -10.30 8.33 -4.73
N ALA A 361 -10.31 7.54 -3.69
CA ALA A 361 -10.21 8.10 -2.36
C ALA A 361 -8.79 8.65 -2.22
N HIS A 362 -8.64 9.88 -1.76
CA HIS A 362 -7.32 10.49 -1.59
C HIS A 362 -6.43 9.56 -0.77
N GLU A 363 -5.50 8.92 -1.45
CA GLU A 363 -4.51 8.05 -0.84
C GLU A 363 -3.38 8.89 -0.21
N THR A 364 -3.29 10.18 -0.55
CA THR A 364 -2.40 11.13 0.12
C THR A 364 -2.89 11.32 1.55
N LEU A 365 -2.26 10.61 2.43
CA LEU A 365 -2.25 10.91 3.85
C LEU A 365 -1.18 11.99 4.04
N LEU A 366 -1.58 13.26 3.97
CA LEU A 366 -0.73 14.39 4.38
C LEU A 366 -0.56 14.39 5.89
#